data_d0bb140476ab8de3605a8ae2091723c7
#
_entry.id   d0bb140476ab8de3605a8ae2091723c7
#
_cell.length_a   1.000
_cell.length_b   1.000
_cell.length_c   1.000
_cell.angle_alpha   90.00
_cell.angle_beta   90.00
_cell.angle_gamma   90.00
#
_symmetry.space_group_name_H-M   'P 1'
#
loop_
_entity.id
_entity.type
_entity.pdbx_description
1 polymer ?
#
loop_
_entity_poly.entity_id
_entity_poly.type
_entity_poly.pdbx_seq_one_letter_code
_entity_poly.pdbx_strand_id
1 'polypeptide(L)'
;MLRKIASLSVALIVAGGVMVAVPADAATKISNGVACTKNGTTTKTSGGTYKCTKNPLLTNAKLTWLSMDCVTAATDAVKAQKAAAITNANFKAQLPVIELGITTETANRVEIQKELDSASLRLTGAQAKLLAAKTDADKKLLTTAVSSWTSATRAYASKIRNIDLTIKRLQAAKLTATNKPAELAANVADSRESAKLICTKGF
;
A
#
# COMPACT_ATOMS: atom_id res chain seq x y z
N MET A 1 -11.39 15.78 0.82
CA MET A 1 -10.41 16.14 -0.23
C MET A 1 -10.60 15.21 -1.41
N LEU A 2 -11.25 15.71 -2.47
CA LEU A 2 -11.56 14.94 -3.68
C LEU A 2 -10.28 14.73 -4.50
N ARG A 3 -9.88 13.50 -4.74
CA ARG A 3 -8.81 13.17 -5.69
C ARG A 3 -9.38 13.19 -7.11
N LYS A 4 -8.87 14.13 -7.92
CA LYS A 4 -9.14 14.24 -9.35
C LYS A 4 -8.65 12.97 -10.07
N ILE A 5 -9.57 12.26 -10.70
CA ILE A 5 -9.25 11.18 -11.65
C ILE A 5 -8.86 11.87 -12.96
N ALA A 6 -7.60 11.77 -13.35
CA ALA A 6 -7.11 12.26 -14.62
C ALA A 6 -7.55 11.30 -15.74
N SER A 7 -8.43 11.76 -16.62
CA SER A 7 -8.84 11.06 -17.84
C SER A 7 -7.69 11.13 -18.85
N LEU A 8 -7.04 10.00 -19.14
CA LEU A 8 -6.10 9.89 -20.26
C LEU A 8 -6.90 9.66 -21.55
N SER A 9 -6.93 10.68 -22.40
CA SER A 9 -7.46 10.59 -23.77
C SER A 9 -6.43 9.87 -24.64
N VAL A 10 -6.77 8.69 -25.16
CA VAL A 10 -5.96 7.94 -26.11
C VAL A 10 -6.33 8.38 -27.54
N ALA A 11 -5.37 8.95 -28.25
CA ALA A 11 -5.50 9.32 -29.65
C ALA A 11 -5.63 8.08 -30.56
N LEU A 12 -6.65 8.05 -31.39
CA LEU A 12 -6.84 7.05 -32.46
C LEU A 12 -5.86 7.31 -33.61
N ILE A 13 -4.97 6.37 -33.87
CA ILE A 13 -4.23 6.28 -35.14
C ILE A 13 -4.98 5.30 -36.02
N VAL A 14 -5.60 5.82 -37.07
CA VAL A 14 -6.23 5.02 -38.13
C VAL A 14 -5.14 4.63 -39.13
N ALA A 15 -4.68 3.38 -39.07
CA ALA A 15 -3.85 2.79 -40.13
C ALA A 15 -4.75 1.99 -41.08
N GLY A 16 -4.81 2.41 -42.35
CA GLY A 16 -5.58 1.77 -43.42
C GLY A 16 -5.14 0.33 -43.65
N GLY A 17 -6.03 -0.63 -43.47
CA GLY A 17 -5.81 -2.05 -43.75
C GLY A 17 -6.49 -2.47 -45.03
N VAL A 18 -5.72 -3.05 -45.96
CA VAL A 18 -6.14 -3.64 -47.23
C VAL A 18 -7.15 -4.78 -46.96
N MET A 19 -8.36 -4.68 -47.53
CA MET A 19 -9.36 -5.74 -47.51
C MET A 19 -8.97 -6.84 -48.49
N VAL A 20 -8.56 -7.99 -48.01
CA VAL A 20 -8.49 -9.24 -48.79
C VAL A 20 -9.83 -9.92 -48.67
N ALA A 21 -10.56 -10.01 -49.79
CA ALA A 21 -11.79 -10.80 -49.89
C ALA A 21 -11.46 -12.30 -49.75
N VAL A 22 -11.93 -12.93 -48.71
CA VAL A 22 -11.85 -14.39 -48.48
C VAL A 22 -13.18 -15.00 -48.92
N PRO A 23 -13.20 -16.17 -49.66
CA PRO A 23 -14.41 -16.81 -50.11
C PRO A 23 -15.28 -17.24 -48.91
N ALA A 24 -16.62 -17.17 -49.11
CA ALA A 24 -17.62 -17.45 -48.13
C ALA A 24 -17.74 -18.97 -47.87
N ASP A 25 -16.75 -19.54 -47.18
CA ASP A 25 -16.96 -20.78 -46.40
C ASP A 25 -17.68 -20.41 -45.11
N ALA A 26 -18.63 -21.30 -44.70
CA ALA A 26 -19.53 -21.08 -43.55
C ALA A 26 -18.83 -20.34 -42.42
N ALA A 27 -19.04 -19.04 -42.31
CA ALA A 27 -18.29 -18.13 -41.46
C ALA A 27 -18.40 -18.61 -40.00
N THR A 28 -17.39 -19.28 -39.52
CA THR A 28 -17.28 -19.69 -38.11
C THR A 28 -17.48 -18.43 -37.31
N LYS A 29 -18.59 -18.38 -36.56
CA LYS A 29 -18.98 -17.19 -35.77
C LYS A 29 -17.84 -16.87 -34.82
N ILE A 30 -17.13 -15.77 -35.09
CA ILE A 30 -16.01 -15.34 -34.28
C ILE A 30 -16.54 -14.87 -32.92
N SER A 31 -16.10 -15.53 -31.85
CA SER A 31 -16.44 -15.21 -30.48
C SER A 31 -15.26 -15.57 -29.56
N ASN A 32 -15.33 -15.14 -28.30
CA ASN A 32 -14.30 -15.49 -27.31
C ASN A 32 -14.09 -17.01 -27.26
N GLY A 33 -12.83 -17.45 -27.31
CA GLY A 33 -12.44 -18.84 -27.20
C GLY A 33 -12.38 -19.65 -28.51
N VAL A 34 -12.89 -19.11 -29.62
CA VAL A 34 -12.79 -19.75 -30.94
C VAL A 34 -11.34 -19.77 -31.41
N ALA A 35 -10.85 -20.92 -31.88
CA ALA A 35 -9.46 -21.10 -32.33
C ALA A 35 -9.11 -20.17 -33.50
N CYS A 36 -7.89 -19.66 -33.52
CA CYS A 36 -7.32 -18.86 -34.59
C CYS A 36 -5.87 -19.27 -34.86
N THR A 37 -5.33 -18.90 -36.01
CA THR A 37 -4.03 -19.39 -36.49
C THR A 37 -2.91 -18.35 -36.44
N LYS A 38 -3.24 -17.05 -36.63
CA LYS A 38 -2.24 -15.99 -36.75
C LYS A 38 -2.32 -15.03 -35.57
N ASN A 39 -1.34 -15.10 -34.65
CA ASN A 39 -1.25 -14.21 -33.50
C ASN A 39 -1.21 -12.74 -33.89
N GLY A 40 -1.93 -11.89 -33.17
CA GLY A 40 -1.98 -10.45 -33.39
C GLY A 40 -2.99 -9.99 -34.45
N THR A 41 -3.56 -10.87 -35.27
CA THR A 41 -4.60 -10.52 -36.26
C THR A 41 -5.82 -9.97 -35.53
N THR A 42 -6.42 -8.91 -36.05
CA THR A 42 -7.68 -8.35 -35.55
C THR A 42 -8.78 -8.49 -36.59
N THR A 43 -10.01 -8.64 -36.15
CA THR A 43 -11.20 -8.66 -37.00
C THR A 43 -12.35 -7.95 -36.30
N LYS A 44 -13.23 -7.35 -37.12
CA LYS A 44 -14.46 -6.71 -36.64
C LYS A 44 -15.66 -7.59 -37.00
N THR A 45 -16.56 -7.77 -36.04
CA THR A 45 -17.86 -8.45 -36.21
C THR A 45 -18.96 -7.51 -35.72
N SER A 46 -20.22 -7.92 -35.88
CA SER A 46 -21.35 -7.20 -35.26
C SER A 46 -21.26 -7.16 -33.73
N GLY A 47 -20.57 -8.12 -33.11
CA GLY A 47 -20.35 -8.22 -31.65
C GLY A 47 -19.10 -7.50 -31.14
N GLY A 48 -18.36 -6.76 -32.00
CA GLY A 48 -17.19 -5.99 -31.59
C GLY A 48 -15.89 -6.34 -32.30
N THR A 49 -14.79 -5.84 -31.77
CA THR A 49 -13.44 -6.11 -32.32
C THR A 49 -12.79 -7.25 -31.54
N TYR A 50 -12.29 -8.24 -32.28
CA TYR A 50 -11.60 -9.41 -31.73
C TYR A 50 -10.14 -9.42 -32.16
N LYS A 51 -9.28 -9.96 -31.31
CA LYS A 51 -7.85 -10.18 -31.57
C LYS A 51 -7.51 -11.66 -31.37
N CYS A 52 -6.81 -12.23 -32.35
CA CYS A 52 -6.24 -13.57 -32.22
C CYS A 52 -5.04 -13.52 -31.27
N THR A 53 -5.16 -14.07 -30.08
CA THR A 53 -4.09 -14.06 -29.07
C THR A 53 -4.26 -15.18 -28.05
N LYS A 54 -3.26 -15.38 -27.23
CA LYS A 54 -3.35 -16.27 -26.06
C LYS A 54 -4.10 -15.55 -24.93
N ASN A 55 -5.02 -16.25 -24.24
CA ASN A 55 -5.69 -15.69 -23.07
C ASN A 55 -4.67 -15.48 -21.93
N PRO A 56 -4.44 -14.23 -21.48
CA PRO A 56 -3.46 -13.93 -20.44
C PRO A 56 -3.77 -14.57 -19.07
N LEU A 57 -5.03 -14.95 -18.84
CA LEU A 57 -5.44 -15.59 -17.57
C LEU A 57 -5.06 -17.08 -17.48
N LEU A 58 -4.72 -17.70 -18.62
CA LEU A 58 -4.45 -19.14 -18.72
C LEU A 58 -2.97 -19.38 -18.95
N THR A 59 -2.40 -20.30 -18.20
CA THR A 59 -1.10 -20.91 -18.48
C THR A 59 -1.25 -21.86 -19.67
N ASN A 60 -0.30 -21.82 -20.61
CA ASN A 60 -0.32 -22.68 -21.84
C ASN A 60 -1.54 -22.48 -22.75
N ALA A 61 -2.10 -21.27 -22.78
CA ALA A 61 -3.23 -20.95 -23.65
C ALA A 61 -2.88 -21.16 -25.13
N LYS A 62 -3.79 -21.77 -25.88
CA LYS A 62 -3.76 -21.80 -27.35
C LYS A 62 -4.19 -20.45 -27.91
N LEU A 63 -3.88 -20.19 -29.18
CA LEU A 63 -4.36 -19.02 -29.89
C LEU A 63 -5.87 -19.10 -30.10
N THR A 64 -6.57 -18.09 -29.61
CA THR A 64 -8.03 -17.96 -29.75
C THR A 64 -8.42 -16.53 -30.05
N TRP A 65 -9.56 -16.34 -30.69
CA TRP A 65 -10.17 -15.03 -30.79
C TRP A 65 -10.64 -14.58 -29.41
N LEU A 66 -10.23 -13.39 -29.01
CA LEU A 66 -10.67 -12.74 -27.78
C LEU A 66 -11.16 -11.34 -28.13
N SER A 67 -12.28 -10.92 -27.58
CA SER A 67 -12.72 -9.51 -27.69
C SER A 67 -11.66 -8.58 -27.09
N MET A 68 -11.58 -7.37 -27.59
CA MET A 68 -10.62 -6.38 -27.06
C MET A 68 -10.86 -6.13 -25.57
N ASP A 69 -12.12 -6.15 -25.11
CA ASP A 69 -12.47 -6.00 -23.69
C ASP A 69 -11.94 -7.19 -22.86
N CYS A 70 -12.05 -8.42 -23.39
CA CYS A 70 -11.45 -9.60 -22.73
C CYS A 70 -9.91 -9.45 -22.66
N VAL A 71 -9.25 -9.03 -23.74
CA VAL A 71 -7.79 -8.86 -23.75
C VAL A 71 -7.36 -7.81 -22.74
N THR A 72 -8.06 -6.69 -22.68
CA THR A 72 -7.78 -5.60 -21.73
C THR A 72 -8.00 -6.06 -20.30
N ALA A 73 -9.19 -6.58 -19.98
CA ALA A 73 -9.52 -7.03 -18.63
C ALA A 73 -8.57 -8.14 -18.14
N ALA A 74 -8.26 -9.12 -18.99
CA ALA A 74 -7.33 -10.20 -18.67
C ALA A 74 -5.90 -9.70 -18.43
N THR A 75 -5.44 -8.76 -19.25
CA THR A 75 -4.10 -8.16 -19.11
C THR A 75 -4.00 -7.34 -17.82
N ASP A 76 -5.04 -6.56 -17.50
CA ASP A 76 -5.05 -5.73 -16.29
C ASP A 76 -5.16 -6.58 -15.02
N ALA A 77 -5.91 -7.67 -15.04
CA ALA A 77 -5.95 -8.64 -13.94
C ALA A 77 -4.57 -9.29 -13.68
N VAL A 78 -3.82 -9.63 -14.74
CA VAL A 78 -2.45 -10.16 -14.62
C VAL A 78 -1.48 -9.09 -14.09
N LYS A 79 -1.60 -7.84 -14.55
CA LYS A 79 -0.80 -6.71 -14.03
C LYS A 79 -1.10 -6.48 -12.54
N ALA A 80 -2.38 -6.47 -12.16
CA ALA A 80 -2.80 -6.32 -10.77
C ALA A 80 -2.21 -7.43 -9.88
N GLN A 81 -2.23 -8.67 -10.35
CA GLN A 81 -1.63 -9.80 -9.65
C GLN A 81 -0.12 -9.62 -9.43
N LYS A 82 0.61 -9.20 -10.45
CA LYS A 82 2.06 -8.94 -10.35
C LYS A 82 2.36 -7.79 -9.39
N ALA A 83 1.60 -6.69 -9.48
CA ALA A 83 1.75 -5.56 -8.58
C ALA A 83 1.45 -5.94 -7.13
N ALA A 84 0.40 -6.71 -6.89
CA ALA A 84 0.05 -7.22 -5.56
C ALA A 84 1.16 -8.13 -4.99
N ALA A 85 1.77 -8.99 -5.80
CA ALA A 85 2.87 -9.85 -5.37
C ALA A 85 4.08 -9.03 -4.90
N ILE A 86 4.48 -7.98 -5.66
CA ILE A 86 5.58 -7.09 -5.30
C ILE A 86 5.24 -6.35 -4.00
N THR A 87 4.04 -5.80 -3.90
CA THR A 87 3.59 -5.05 -2.71
C THR A 87 3.55 -5.94 -1.47
N ASN A 88 3.07 -7.18 -1.59
CA ASN A 88 3.05 -8.15 -0.50
C ASN A 88 4.46 -8.54 -0.05
N ALA A 89 5.40 -8.70 -0.98
CA ALA A 89 6.81 -8.95 -0.65
C ALA A 89 7.41 -7.77 0.14
N ASN A 90 7.09 -6.53 -0.25
CA ASN A 90 7.53 -5.33 0.46
C ASN A 90 6.97 -5.26 1.88
N PHE A 91 5.67 -5.51 2.08
CA PHE A 91 5.08 -5.56 3.42
C PHE A 91 5.72 -6.64 4.29
N LYS A 92 5.93 -7.83 3.73
CA LYS A 92 6.59 -8.93 4.45
C LYS A 92 8.02 -8.56 4.86
N ALA A 93 8.77 -7.86 4.02
CA ALA A 93 10.12 -7.40 4.33
C ALA A 93 10.15 -6.28 5.38
N GLN A 94 9.11 -5.42 5.42
CA GLN A 94 9.02 -4.30 6.37
C GLN A 94 8.60 -4.75 7.79
N LEU A 95 7.82 -5.82 7.93
CA LEU A 95 7.29 -6.28 9.22
C LEU A 95 8.37 -6.45 10.30
N PRO A 96 9.50 -7.16 10.06
CA PRO A 96 10.54 -7.32 11.08
C PRO A 96 11.18 -5.98 11.49
N VAL A 97 11.33 -5.04 10.55
CA VAL A 97 11.90 -3.72 10.83
C VAL A 97 10.95 -2.89 11.70
N ILE A 98 9.66 -2.95 11.41
CA ILE A 98 8.62 -2.28 12.21
C ILE A 98 8.57 -2.87 13.62
N GLU A 99 8.61 -4.19 13.76
CA GLU A 99 8.60 -4.88 15.06
C GLU A 99 9.83 -4.55 15.90
N LEU A 100 11.01 -4.53 15.28
CA LEU A 100 12.23 -4.09 15.94
C LEU A 100 12.12 -2.63 16.39
N GLY A 101 11.57 -1.76 15.55
CA GLY A 101 11.32 -0.36 15.89
C GLY A 101 10.41 -0.20 17.11
N ILE A 102 9.30 -0.95 17.17
CA ILE A 102 8.39 -0.94 18.34
C ILE A 102 9.13 -1.39 19.60
N THR A 103 9.90 -2.47 19.53
CA THR A 103 10.66 -3.00 20.68
C THR A 103 11.69 -1.99 21.16
N THR A 104 12.44 -1.38 20.23
CA THR A 104 13.47 -0.38 20.55
C THR A 104 12.86 0.86 21.21
N GLU A 105 11.79 1.41 20.63
CA GLU A 105 11.13 2.60 21.20
C GLU A 105 10.45 2.31 22.54
N THR A 106 9.94 1.10 22.73
CA THR A 106 9.39 0.68 24.03
C THR A 106 10.48 0.62 25.10
N ALA A 107 11.66 0.09 24.77
CA ALA A 107 12.81 0.08 25.67
C ALA A 107 13.28 1.52 25.99
N ASN A 108 13.42 2.37 24.97
CA ASN A 108 13.76 3.79 25.13
C ASN A 108 12.78 4.50 26.06
N ARG A 109 11.48 4.23 25.91
CA ARG A 109 10.44 4.80 26.77
C ARG A 109 10.66 4.46 28.23
N VAL A 110 11.01 3.21 28.52
CA VAL A 110 11.26 2.75 29.90
C VAL A 110 12.48 3.48 30.50
N GLU A 111 13.56 3.63 29.74
CA GLU A 111 14.75 4.36 30.23
C GLU A 111 14.44 5.84 30.47
N ILE A 112 13.74 6.51 29.56
CA ILE A 112 13.37 7.92 29.76
C ILE A 112 12.38 8.09 30.93
N GLN A 113 11.52 7.10 31.20
CA GLN A 113 10.64 7.11 32.37
C GLN A 113 11.45 7.08 33.68
N LYS A 114 12.50 6.26 33.77
CA LYS A 114 13.41 6.24 34.94
C LYS A 114 14.08 7.60 35.17
N GLU A 115 14.52 8.25 34.09
CA GLU A 115 15.12 9.59 34.15
C GLU A 115 14.07 10.64 34.62
N LEU A 116 12.84 10.56 34.14
CA LEU A 116 11.76 11.42 34.58
C LEU A 116 11.47 11.25 36.08
N ASP A 117 11.40 9.99 36.54
CA ASP A 117 11.12 9.68 37.92
C ASP A 117 12.27 10.19 38.85
N SER A 118 13.53 10.00 38.42
CA SER A 118 14.72 10.53 39.12
C SER A 118 14.69 12.07 39.19
N ALA A 119 14.42 12.73 38.03
CA ALA A 119 14.30 14.19 38.02
C ALA A 119 13.17 14.72 38.88
N SER A 120 12.04 14.01 38.92
CA SER A 120 10.89 14.37 39.74
C SER A 120 11.20 14.26 41.26
N LEU A 121 11.92 13.22 41.66
CA LEU A 121 12.39 13.06 43.06
C LEU A 121 13.35 14.19 43.44
N ARG A 122 14.29 14.57 42.56
CA ARG A 122 15.24 15.67 42.78
C ARG A 122 14.52 17.02 42.88
N LEU A 123 13.51 17.22 42.00
CA LEU A 123 12.65 18.42 42.05
C LEU A 123 11.95 18.56 43.40
N THR A 124 11.28 17.48 43.84
CA THR A 124 10.57 17.44 45.15
C THR A 124 11.55 17.72 46.30
N GLY A 125 12.74 17.11 46.27
CA GLY A 125 13.78 17.35 47.28
C GLY A 125 14.31 18.78 47.28
N ALA A 126 14.50 19.38 46.09
CA ALA A 126 14.93 20.77 45.97
C ALA A 126 13.84 21.74 46.49
N GLN A 127 12.57 21.48 46.18
CA GLN A 127 11.44 22.26 46.70
C GLN A 127 11.32 22.22 48.21
N ALA A 128 11.43 21.02 48.81
CA ALA A 128 11.41 20.87 50.25
C ALA A 128 12.56 21.63 50.93
N LYS A 129 13.78 21.54 50.38
CA LYS A 129 14.95 22.31 50.86
C LYS A 129 14.76 23.81 50.73
N LEU A 130 14.17 24.28 49.63
CA LEU A 130 13.89 25.69 49.39
C LEU A 130 12.92 26.25 50.46
N LEU A 131 11.89 25.48 50.83
CA LEU A 131 10.95 25.88 51.87
C LEU A 131 11.62 25.95 53.27
N ALA A 132 12.64 25.14 53.53
CA ALA A 132 13.40 25.10 54.79
C ALA A 132 14.57 26.10 54.81
N ALA A 133 14.94 26.76 53.68
CA ALA A 133 16.09 27.61 53.58
C ALA A 133 15.92 28.89 54.43
N LYS A 134 16.96 29.16 55.23
CA LYS A 134 16.99 30.33 56.17
C LYS A 134 17.75 31.52 55.61
N THR A 135 18.73 31.31 54.72
CA THR A 135 19.56 32.39 54.14
C THR A 135 19.13 32.69 52.71
N ASP A 136 19.33 33.96 52.31
CA ASP A 136 19.02 34.40 50.95
C ASP A 136 19.95 33.74 49.89
N ALA A 137 21.17 33.44 50.26
CA ALA A 137 22.10 32.69 49.44
C ALA A 137 21.59 31.29 49.10
N ASP A 138 21.13 30.53 50.16
CA ASP A 138 20.55 29.19 49.96
C ASP A 138 19.26 29.23 49.15
N LYS A 139 18.39 30.21 49.41
CA LYS A 139 17.14 30.41 48.63
C LYS A 139 17.44 30.61 47.17
N LYS A 140 18.40 31.48 46.83
CA LYS A 140 18.81 31.74 45.42
C LYS A 140 19.33 30.48 44.72
N LEU A 141 20.22 29.74 45.42
CA LEU A 141 20.76 28.47 44.88
C LEU A 141 19.67 27.44 44.63
N LEU A 142 18.80 27.24 45.62
CA LEU A 142 17.72 26.25 45.58
C LEU A 142 16.64 26.64 44.57
N THR A 143 16.34 27.90 44.38
CA THR A 143 15.44 28.40 43.34
C THR A 143 15.98 28.04 41.93
N THR A 144 17.28 28.22 41.73
CA THR A 144 17.94 27.78 40.48
C THR A 144 17.85 26.27 40.27
N ALA A 145 18.07 25.49 41.34
CA ALA A 145 17.96 24.03 41.29
C ALA A 145 16.50 23.58 40.96
N VAL A 146 15.49 24.19 41.62
CA VAL A 146 14.08 23.92 41.31
C VAL A 146 13.74 24.23 39.87
N SER A 147 14.17 25.39 39.33
CA SER A 147 13.97 25.76 37.93
C SER A 147 14.61 24.76 36.97
N SER A 148 15.85 24.34 37.25
CA SER A 148 16.57 23.36 36.42
C SER A 148 15.86 22.00 36.41
N TRP A 149 15.46 21.46 37.58
CA TRP A 149 14.76 20.20 37.65
C TRP A 149 13.33 20.27 37.07
N THR A 150 12.65 21.41 37.19
CA THR A 150 11.36 21.65 36.51
C THR A 150 11.53 21.58 34.99
N SER A 151 12.58 22.17 34.46
CA SER A 151 12.88 22.12 33.03
C SER A 151 13.23 20.71 32.57
N ALA A 152 14.02 19.96 33.35
CA ALA A 152 14.38 18.58 33.08
C ALA A 152 13.14 17.65 33.07
N THR A 153 12.25 17.76 34.07
CA THR A 153 11.01 16.96 34.10
C THR A 153 10.11 17.23 32.90
N ARG A 154 9.97 18.49 32.50
CA ARG A 154 9.20 18.86 31.30
C ARG A 154 9.83 18.29 30.03
N ALA A 155 11.16 18.34 29.90
CA ALA A 155 11.88 17.79 28.75
C ALA A 155 11.69 16.27 28.64
N TYR A 156 11.87 15.51 29.74
CA TYR A 156 11.65 14.08 29.75
C TYR A 156 10.19 13.70 29.46
N ALA A 157 9.22 14.40 30.05
CA ALA A 157 7.80 14.18 29.76
C ALA A 157 7.46 14.44 28.29
N SER A 158 8.07 15.48 27.69
CA SER A 158 7.92 15.74 26.25
C SER A 158 8.53 14.63 25.39
N LYS A 159 9.72 14.13 25.77
CA LYS A 159 10.38 13.03 25.09
C LYS A 159 9.54 11.75 25.13
N ILE A 160 8.96 11.40 26.28
CA ILE A 160 8.03 10.26 26.43
C ILE A 160 6.85 10.40 25.47
N ARG A 161 6.20 11.58 25.43
CA ARG A 161 5.07 11.80 24.49
C ARG A 161 5.46 11.58 23.03
N ASN A 162 6.66 12.01 22.64
CA ASN A 162 7.15 11.81 21.27
C ASN A 162 7.42 10.33 20.97
N ILE A 163 7.99 9.61 21.93
CA ILE A 163 8.19 8.15 21.83
C ILE A 163 6.84 7.43 21.70
N ASP A 164 5.86 7.77 22.54
CA ASP A 164 4.51 7.19 22.47
C ASP A 164 3.83 7.44 21.12
N LEU A 165 4.00 8.61 20.53
CA LEU A 165 3.53 8.91 19.17
C LEU A 165 4.25 8.06 18.10
N THR A 166 5.55 7.85 18.26
CA THR A 166 6.34 6.99 17.35
C THR A 166 5.87 5.54 17.45
N ILE A 167 5.70 5.01 18.67
CA ILE A 167 5.17 3.65 18.89
C ILE A 167 3.79 3.49 18.23
N LYS A 168 2.87 4.45 18.43
CA LYS A 168 1.54 4.41 17.80
C LYS A 168 1.62 4.38 16.27
N ARG A 169 2.53 5.17 15.67
CA ARG A 169 2.72 5.16 14.21
C ARG A 169 3.26 3.81 13.72
N LEU A 170 4.22 3.24 14.42
CA LEU A 170 4.77 1.92 14.10
C LEU A 170 3.71 0.82 14.25
N GLN A 171 2.88 0.86 15.29
CA GLN A 171 1.78 -0.08 15.47
C GLN A 171 0.74 0.03 14.34
N ALA A 172 0.39 1.23 13.92
CA ALA A 172 -0.49 1.45 12.78
C ALA A 172 0.12 0.93 11.47
N ALA A 173 1.43 1.16 11.26
CA ALA A 173 2.17 0.61 10.11
C ALA A 173 2.19 -0.93 10.13
N LYS A 174 2.41 -1.55 11.32
CA LYS A 174 2.33 -3.01 11.50
C LYS A 174 0.96 -3.54 11.11
N LEU A 175 -0.11 -2.92 11.61
CA LEU A 175 -1.49 -3.31 11.27
C LEU A 175 -1.74 -3.24 9.77
N THR A 176 -1.30 -2.16 9.13
CA THR A 176 -1.39 -2.00 7.67
C THR A 176 -0.62 -3.09 6.94
N ALA A 177 0.63 -3.34 7.32
CA ALA A 177 1.47 -4.36 6.68
C ALA A 177 0.93 -5.78 6.88
N THR A 178 0.21 -6.04 7.97
CA THR A 178 -0.42 -7.33 8.25
C THR A 178 -1.72 -7.53 7.47
N ASN A 179 -2.57 -6.51 7.35
CA ASN A 179 -3.91 -6.65 6.78
C ASN A 179 -3.94 -6.41 5.25
N LYS A 180 -3.09 -5.51 4.75
CA LYS A 180 -3.09 -5.12 3.34
C LYS A 180 -2.85 -6.26 2.36
N PRO A 181 -2.01 -7.28 2.66
CA PRO A 181 -1.87 -8.46 1.81
C PRO A 181 -3.18 -9.22 1.53
N ALA A 182 -4.05 -9.37 2.53
CA ALA A 182 -5.34 -10.05 2.36
C ALA A 182 -6.29 -9.23 1.47
N GLU A 183 -6.36 -7.91 1.66
CA GLU A 183 -7.14 -7.02 0.80
C GLU A 183 -6.66 -7.05 -0.65
N LEU A 184 -5.35 -7.01 -0.86
CA LEU A 184 -4.77 -7.10 -2.21
C LEU A 184 -5.08 -8.44 -2.87
N ALA A 185 -5.04 -9.54 -2.12
CA ALA A 185 -5.41 -10.87 -2.62
C ALA A 185 -6.89 -10.92 -3.04
N ALA A 186 -7.79 -10.37 -2.24
CA ALA A 186 -9.22 -10.26 -2.57
C ALA A 186 -9.43 -9.44 -3.84
N ASN A 187 -8.83 -8.25 -3.94
CA ASN A 187 -8.95 -7.39 -5.12
C ASN A 187 -8.42 -8.06 -6.41
N VAL A 188 -7.34 -8.83 -6.28
CA VAL A 188 -6.81 -9.62 -7.42
C VAL A 188 -7.78 -10.73 -7.80
N ALA A 189 -8.37 -11.43 -6.83
CA ALA A 189 -9.36 -12.47 -7.09
C ALA A 189 -10.59 -11.91 -7.81
N ASP A 190 -11.13 -10.80 -7.33
CA ASP A 190 -12.28 -10.11 -7.93
C ASP A 190 -11.98 -9.62 -9.37
N SER A 191 -10.79 -9.05 -9.57
CA SER A 191 -10.34 -8.62 -10.90
C SER A 191 -10.21 -9.79 -11.88
N ARG A 192 -9.69 -10.93 -11.42
CA ARG A 192 -9.58 -12.14 -12.24
C ARG A 192 -10.96 -12.75 -12.56
N GLU A 193 -11.87 -12.77 -11.60
CA GLU A 193 -13.22 -13.26 -11.79
C GLU A 193 -14.00 -12.40 -12.79
N SER A 194 -13.91 -11.07 -12.64
CA SER A 194 -14.50 -10.11 -13.60
C SER A 194 -13.93 -10.31 -15.02
N ALA A 195 -12.63 -10.49 -15.13
CA ALA A 195 -11.98 -10.73 -16.42
C ALA A 195 -12.41 -12.06 -17.02
N LYS A 196 -12.59 -13.13 -16.23
CA LYS A 196 -13.14 -14.42 -16.71
C LYS A 196 -14.56 -14.24 -17.26
N LEU A 197 -15.42 -13.53 -16.54
CA LEU A 197 -16.79 -13.27 -16.98
C LEU A 197 -16.84 -12.52 -18.33
N ILE A 198 -16.00 -11.50 -18.52
CA ILE A 198 -15.88 -10.77 -19.78
C ILE A 198 -15.37 -11.68 -20.90
N CYS A 199 -14.43 -12.58 -20.60
CA CYS A 199 -13.85 -13.49 -21.57
C CYS A 199 -14.77 -14.66 -21.96
N THR A 200 -15.72 -15.04 -21.09
CA THR A 200 -16.70 -16.12 -21.38
C THR A 200 -17.95 -15.62 -22.09
N LYS A 201 -18.38 -14.39 -21.81
CA LYS A 201 -19.52 -13.79 -22.52
C LYS A 201 -19.03 -13.33 -23.90
N GLY A 202 -19.37 -14.08 -24.93
CA GLY A 202 -19.41 -13.53 -26.29
C GLY A 202 -20.62 -12.60 -26.36
N PHE A 203 -20.37 -11.30 -26.38
CA PHE A 203 -21.39 -10.29 -26.67
C PHE A 203 -21.67 -10.27 -28.15
#